data_4ad7fc0b571c44e09c850addd3190183
#
_entry.id   4ad7fc0b571c44e09c850addd3190183
#
_cell.length_a   1.000
_cell.length_b   1.000
_cell.length_c   1.000
_cell.angle_alpha   90.00
_cell.angle_beta   90.00
_cell.angle_gamma   90.00
#
_symmetry.space_group_name_H-M   'P 1'
#
loop_
_entity.id
_entity.type
_entity.pdbx_description
1 polymer ?
#
loop_
_entity_poly.entity_id
_entity_poly.type
_entity_poly.pdbx_seq_one_letter_code
_entity_poly.pdbx_strand_id
1 'polypeptide(L)'
;MSSNSWGQLLMSVLSDGAALTNTTTPTSLLPGGSKFVLPSNLWQEAQRPGIFIRAGGRISTAAATPGTFTFDLKFGSTTVFSGGASPTLATSQSNVTWSLEARLFPRAIGSGTATTLLGIGHLLSTMNTSPIQLLPASSPAVGTGFDCTASQQVDLFGTWSVANASNTITLHQFELWLPN
;
A
#
# COMPACT_ATOMS: atom_id res chain seq x y z
N MET A 1 -33.56 12.49 5.05
CA MET A 1 -32.63 12.70 3.90
C MET A 1 -31.87 11.42 3.72
N SER A 2 -32.03 10.75 2.58
CA SER A 2 -31.25 9.55 2.25
C SER A 2 -29.83 10.01 1.93
N SER A 3 -28.87 9.73 2.82
CA SER A 3 -27.46 9.89 2.48
C SER A 3 -27.08 8.74 1.55
N ASN A 4 -27.05 9.00 0.25
CA ASN A 4 -26.44 8.07 -0.68
C ASN A 4 -24.95 8.01 -0.36
N SER A 5 -24.54 6.95 0.33
CA SER A 5 -23.14 6.62 0.55
C SER A 5 -22.53 6.13 -0.77
N TRP A 6 -21.85 7.03 -1.49
CA TRP A 6 -21.14 6.70 -2.73
C TRP A 6 -19.64 6.66 -2.42
N GLY A 7 -19.01 5.52 -2.67
CA GLY A 7 -17.55 5.47 -2.76
C GLY A 7 -17.13 6.07 -4.12
N GLN A 8 -16.19 7.00 -4.11
CA GLN A 8 -15.60 7.55 -5.34
C GLN A 8 -14.32 6.79 -5.67
N LEU A 9 -14.27 6.14 -6.82
CA LEU A 9 -13.03 5.62 -7.38
C LEU A 9 -12.20 6.81 -7.86
N LEU A 10 -11.05 7.04 -7.23
CA LEU A 10 -10.13 8.11 -7.60
C LEU A 10 -9.15 7.65 -8.69
N MET A 11 -8.75 6.38 -8.64
CA MET A 11 -7.77 5.82 -9.55
C MET A 11 -7.94 4.32 -9.68
N SER A 12 -7.74 3.83 -10.91
CA SER A 12 -7.51 2.43 -11.22
C SER A 12 -6.37 2.33 -12.22
N VAL A 13 -5.41 1.41 -11.99
CA VAL A 13 -4.34 1.18 -12.97
C VAL A 13 -4.86 0.36 -14.14
N LEU A 14 -4.40 0.68 -15.35
CA LEU A 14 -4.77 0.03 -16.60
C LEU A 14 -3.64 -0.82 -17.19
N SER A 15 -2.49 -0.87 -16.52
CA SER A 15 -1.31 -1.62 -16.97
C SER A 15 -0.57 -2.21 -15.79
N ASP A 16 0.22 -3.24 -16.05
CA ASP A 16 1.05 -3.87 -15.04
C ASP A 16 2.17 -2.93 -14.57
N GLY A 17 2.51 -3.02 -13.30
CA GLY A 17 3.72 -2.45 -12.75
C GLY A 17 4.97 -3.19 -13.26
N ALA A 18 6.12 -2.55 -13.17
CA ALA A 18 7.38 -3.23 -13.42
C ALA A 18 7.63 -4.31 -12.35
N ALA A 19 8.17 -5.45 -12.74
CA ALA A 19 8.53 -6.49 -11.79
C ALA A 19 9.63 -5.99 -10.84
N LEU A 20 9.37 -6.02 -9.54
CA LEU A 20 10.37 -5.72 -8.52
C LEU A 20 11.13 -7.00 -8.16
N THR A 21 12.41 -7.03 -8.44
CA THR A 21 13.28 -8.19 -8.24
C THR A 21 14.68 -7.76 -7.83
N ASN A 22 15.41 -8.65 -7.19
CA ASN A 22 16.87 -8.55 -6.92
C ASN A 22 17.30 -7.24 -6.27
N THR A 23 16.49 -6.67 -5.40
CA THR A 23 16.81 -5.44 -4.67
C THR A 23 16.19 -5.42 -3.28
N THR A 24 16.84 -4.77 -2.34
CA THR A 24 16.28 -4.43 -1.02
C THR A 24 15.89 -2.95 -0.92
N THR A 25 16.02 -2.20 -2.01
CA THR A 25 15.61 -0.80 -2.05
C THR A 25 14.09 -0.68 -2.17
N PRO A 26 13.42 0.11 -1.32
CA PRO A 26 12.00 0.39 -1.49
C PRO A 26 11.71 0.94 -2.89
N THR A 27 10.83 0.28 -3.63
CA THR A 27 10.57 0.60 -5.04
C THR A 27 9.06 0.68 -5.28
N SER A 28 8.64 1.65 -6.08
CA SER A 28 7.24 1.81 -6.50
C SER A 28 6.78 0.57 -7.29
N LEU A 29 5.63 0.04 -6.92
CA LEU A 29 4.96 -1.04 -7.63
C LEU A 29 4.00 -0.53 -8.71
N LEU A 30 3.61 0.77 -8.64
CA LEU A 30 2.70 1.36 -9.62
C LEU A 30 3.43 1.64 -10.94
N PRO A 31 2.75 1.47 -12.09
CA PRO A 31 3.27 1.94 -13.37
C PRO A 31 3.60 3.44 -13.33
N GLY A 32 4.69 3.84 -13.95
CA GLY A 32 5.21 5.22 -13.84
C GLY A 32 4.22 6.33 -14.23
N GLY A 33 3.30 6.06 -15.17
CA GLY A 33 2.24 7.00 -15.57
C GLY A 33 0.95 6.91 -14.75
N SER A 34 0.88 5.99 -13.80
CA SER A 34 -0.36 5.68 -13.05
C SER A 34 -0.23 6.08 -11.59
N LYS A 35 0.09 7.34 -11.33
CA LYS A 35 0.17 7.89 -9.97
C LYS A 35 -0.87 9.00 -9.80
N PHE A 36 -1.74 8.83 -8.82
CA PHE A 36 -2.78 9.80 -8.53
C PHE A 36 -2.27 10.89 -7.58
N VAL A 37 -2.64 12.12 -7.89
CA VAL A 37 -2.33 13.26 -7.01
C VAL A 37 -3.61 13.63 -6.26
N LEU A 38 -3.61 13.36 -4.95
CA LEU A 38 -4.65 13.83 -4.05
C LEU A 38 -4.62 15.37 -4.02
N PRO A 39 -5.77 16.03 -4.15
CA PRO A 39 -5.83 17.49 -4.10
C PRO A 39 -5.45 18.00 -2.71
N SER A 40 -4.89 19.20 -2.67
CA SER A 40 -4.69 19.95 -1.43
C SER A 40 -6.02 20.15 -0.70
N ASN A 41 -5.99 20.16 0.61
CA ASN A 41 -7.16 20.34 1.48
C ASN A 41 -8.27 19.29 1.29
N LEU A 42 -7.93 18.08 0.84
CA LEU A 42 -8.86 16.95 0.79
C LEU A 42 -9.44 16.66 2.19
N TRP A 43 -8.63 16.79 3.23
CA TRP A 43 -9.04 16.64 4.63
C TRP A 43 -9.20 18.01 5.29
N GLN A 44 -10.36 18.21 5.90
CA GLN A 44 -10.71 19.39 6.68
C GLN A 44 -11.31 18.95 8.00
N GLU A 45 -11.33 19.82 9.01
CA GLU A 45 -11.86 19.50 10.35
C GLU A 45 -13.31 18.99 10.31
N ALA A 46 -14.12 19.51 9.40
CA ALA A 46 -15.51 19.10 9.22
C ALA A 46 -15.69 17.87 8.32
N GLN A 47 -14.67 17.51 7.53
CA GLN A 47 -14.73 16.41 6.57
C GLN A 47 -13.43 15.64 6.60
N ARG A 48 -13.48 14.42 7.14
CA ARG A 48 -12.32 13.54 7.31
C ARG A 48 -12.54 12.21 6.58
N PRO A 49 -12.72 12.22 5.26
CA PRO A 49 -12.93 10.97 4.54
C PRO A 49 -11.74 10.03 4.73
N GLY A 50 -12.01 8.75 4.87
CA GLY A 50 -10.97 7.74 4.80
C GLY A 50 -10.43 7.61 3.38
N ILE A 51 -9.33 6.89 3.24
CA ILE A 51 -8.83 6.38 1.96
C ILE A 51 -8.88 4.86 2.03
N PHE A 52 -9.30 4.25 0.95
CA PHE A 52 -9.31 2.81 0.81
C PHE A 52 -8.50 2.43 -0.43
N ILE A 53 -7.56 1.50 -0.26
CA ILE A 53 -6.77 0.95 -1.34
C ILE A 53 -7.04 -0.54 -1.50
N ARG A 54 -7.07 -0.98 -2.75
CA ARG A 54 -6.98 -2.37 -3.17
C ARG A 54 -5.84 -2.52 -4.13
N ALA A 55 -5.03 -3.55 -3.92
CA ALA A 55 -3.95 -3.89 -4.84
C ALA A 55 -3.87 -5.40 -4.99
N GLY A 56 -3.39 -5.85 -6.13
CA GLY A 56 -3.23 -7.27 -6.36
C GLY A 56 -2.27 -7.56 -7.50
N GLY A 57 -1.75 -8.76 -7.50
CA GLY A 57 -0.79 -9.17 -8.51
C GLY A 57 -0.26 -10.58 -8.28
N ARG A 58 0.96 -10.81 -8.73
CA ARG A 58 1.65 -12.09 -8.61
C ARG A 58 2.99 -11.93 -7.93
N ILE A 59 3.39 -12.99 -7.21
CA ILE A 59 4.66 -13.06 -6.51
C ILE A 59 5.29 -14.43 -6.73
N SER A 60 6.61 -14.45 -6.90
CA SER A 60 7.44 -15.66 -6.89
C SER A 60 8.52 -15.50 -5.84
N THR A 61 8.94 -16.62 -5.25
CA THR A 61 9.94 -16.62 -4.17
C THR A 61 11.06 -17.62 -4.44
N ALA A 62 12.24 -17.29 -3.97
CA ALA A 62 13.42 -18.13 -4.09
C ALA A 62 13.23 -19.51 -3.43
N ALA A 63 13.97 -20.51 -3.92
CA ALA A 63 13.96 -21.87 -3.38
C ALA A 63 14.58 -21.97 -1.97
N ALA A 64 15.42 -21.01 -1.61
CA ALA A 64 16.02 -20.92 -0.28
C ALA A 64 16.01 -19.45 0.18
N THR A 65 15.74 -19.26 1.47
CA THR A 65 15.82 -17.93 2.15
C THR A 65 15.18 -16.77 1.37
N PRO A 66 13.88 -16.82 1.01
CA PRO A 66 13.24 -15.73 0.27
C PRO A 66 13.14 -14.43 1.09
N GLY A 67 13.29 -14.52 2.41
CA GLY A 67 13.17 -13.37 3.31
C GLY A 67 11.72 -12.98 3.58
N THR A 68 11.52 -11.69 3.78
CA THR A 68 10.21 -11.07 4.05
C THR A 68 9.90 -10.02 2.99
N PHE A 69 8.66 -9.57 2.90
CA PHE A 69 8.23 -8.49 2.03
C PHE A 69 7.41 -7.45 2.81
N THR A 70 7.62 -6.18 2.51
CA THR A 70 6.90 -5.06 3.13
C THR A 70 6.18 -4.25 2.06
N PHE A 71 4.91 -3.92 2.31
CA PHE A 71 4.15 -2.95 1.53
C PHE A 71 4.05 -1.64 2.30
N ASP A 72 4.39 -0.53 1.64
CA ASP A 72 4.28 0.82 2.18
C ASP A 72 3.44 1.70 1.26
N LEU A 73 2.43 2.38 1.82
CA LEU A 73 1.75 3.46 1.10
C LEU A 73 2.46 4.77 1.40
N LYS A 74 2.82 5.49 0.35
CA LYS A 74 3.49 6.78 0.46
C LYS A 74 2.68 7.90 -0.17
N PHE A 75 2.81 9.08 0.44
CA PHE A 75 2.41 10.35 -0.13
C PHE A 75 3.69 11.15 -0.44
N GLY A 76 4.00 11.27 -1.74
CA GLY A 76 5.32 11.75 -2.15
C GLY A 76 6.42 10.84 -1.60
N SER A 77 7.31 11.40 -0.76
CA SER A 77 8.38 10.65 -0.08
C SER A 77 7.97 10.12 1.30
N THR A 78 6.82 10.53 1.84
CA THR A 78 6.38 10.24 3.22
C THR A 78 5.63 8.92 3.29
N THR A 79 6.08 7.99 4.13
CA THR A 79 5.36 6.73 4.41
C THR A 79 4.20 7.01 5.36
N VAL A 80 2.97 7.08 4.83
CA VAL A 80 1.75 7.33 5.59
C VAL A 80 1.14 6.07 6.18
N PHE A 81 1.51 4.91 5.65
CA PHE A 81 1.12 3.60 6.17
C PHE A 81 2.20 2.58 5.80
N SER A 82 2.67 1.83 6.77
CA SER A 82 3.54 0.67 6.54
C SER A 82 2.80 -0.60 6.95
N GLY A 83 2.77 -1.58 6.08
CA GLY A 83 2.25 -2.91 6.40
C GLY A 83 3.11 -3.67 7.40
N GLY A 84 4.34 -3.22 7.63
CA GLY A 84 5.35 -3.97 8.37
C GLY A 84 5.87 -5.16 7.57
N ALA A 85 6.96 -5.76 8.04
CA ALA A 85 7.52 -6.95 7.40
C ALA A 85 6.54 -8.13 7.49
N SER A 86 6.29 -8.81 6.38
CA SER A 86 5.56 -10.07 6.39
C SER A 86 6.28 -11.11 7.27
N PRO A 87 5.63 -12.20 7.70
CA PRO A 87 6.35 -13.40 8.11
C PRO A 87 7.33 -13.84 7.01
N THR A 88 8.28 -14.70 7.35
CA THR A 88 9.17 -15.31 6.36
C THR A 88 8.33 -15.96 5.26
N LEU A 89 8.62 -15.62 4.02
CA LEU A 89 7.87 -16.11 2.87
C LEU A 89 8.12 -17.60 2.65
N ALA A 90 7.11 -18.29 2.14
CA ALA A 90 7.26 -19.68 1.69
C ALA A 90 8.24 -19.74 0.53
N THR A 91 9.07 -20.78 0.49
CA THR A 91 10.06 -21.01 -0.57
C THR A 91 9.41 -21.55 -1.84
N SER A 92 10.10 -21.39 -2.98
CA SER A 92 9.72 -22.00 -4.27
C SER A 92 8.30 -21.67 -4.74
N GLN A 93 7.77 -20.51 -4.38
CA GLN A 93 6.49 -20.06 -4.90
C GLN A 93 6.66 -19.56 -6.34
N SER A 94 5.75 -19.92 -7.22
CA SER A 94 5.77 -19.51 -8.62
C SER A 94 4.45 -18.84 -9.01
N ASN A 95 4.50 -17.56 -9.31
CA ASN A 95 3.35 -16.76 -9.78
C ASN A 95 2.08 -16.90 -8.92
N VAL A 96 2.24 -17.04 -7.60
CA VAL A 96 1.08 -17.09 -6.71
C VAL A 96 0.42 -15.73 -6.61
N THR A 97 -0.89 -15.71 -6.49
CA THR A 97 -1.66 -14.48 -6.38
C THR A 97 -1.49 -13.86 -4.99
N TRP A 98 -1.39 -12.54 -4.94
CA TRP A 98 -1.54 -11.76 -3.71
C TRP A 98 -2.61 -10.69 -3.90
N SER A 99 -3.29 -10.34 -2.81
CA SER A 99 -4.28 -9.26 -2.74
C SER A 99 -4.09 -8.50 -1.44
N LEU A 100 -4.01 -7.19 -1.53
CA LEU A 100 -3.85 -6.24 -0.42
C LEU A 100 -5.07 -5.35 -0.36
N GLU A 101 -5.66 -5.21 0.83
CA GLU A 101 -6.63 -4.16 1.12
C GLU A 101 -6.20 -3.40 2.36
N ALA A 102 -6.31 -2.07 2.32
CA ALA A 102 -6.08 -1.24 3.49
C ALA A 102 -7.02 -0.03 3.51
N ARG A 103 -7.43 0.34 4.71
CA ARG A 103 -8.25 1.52 5.00
C ARG A 103 -7.46 2.44 5.92
N LEU A 104 -7.37 3.71 5.52
CA LEU A 104 -6.65 4.72 6.26
C LEU A 104 -7.60 5.85 6.64
N PHE A 105 -7.56 6.26 7.90
CA PHE A 105 -8.38 7.35 8.42
C PHE A 105 -7.50 8.42 9.07
N PRO A 106 -7.80 9.71 8.87
CA PRO A 106 -7.06 10.78 9.51
C PRO A 106 -7.27 10.76 11.02
N ARG A 107 -6.16 10.91 11.76
CA ARG A 107 -6.13 11.08 13.22
C ARG A 107 -5.84 12.51 13.60
N ALA A 108 -5.05 13.21 12.80
CA ALA A 108 -4.80 14.63 12.91
C ALA A 108 -4.83 15.25 11.51
N ILE A 109 -5.12 16.54 11.44
CA ILE A 109 -5.19 17.32 10.20
C ILE A 109 -4.44 18.64 10.43
N GLY A 110 -3.63 19.05 9.46
CA GLY A 110 -2.90 20.30 9.51
C GLY A 110 -1.82 20.40 8.44
N SER A 111 -1.13 21.53 8.44
CA SER A 111 -0.02 21.83 7.54
C SER A 111 1.31 21.22 8.01
N GLY A 112 2.30 21.23 7.16
CA GLY A 112 3.64 20.70 7.45
C GLY A 112 3.64 19.19 7.67
N THR A 113 3.84 18.74 8.89
CA THR A 113 3.82 17.32 9.27
C THR A 113 2.68 16.97 10.22
N ALA A 114 1.68 17.85 10.34
CA ALA A 114 0.64 17.71 11.35
C ALA A 114 -0.46 16.69 10.96
N THR A 115 -0.64 16.39 9.69
CA THR A 115 -1.62 15.39 9.27
C THR A 115 -1.08 13.99 9.42
N THR A 116 -1.82 13.13 10.13
CA THR A 116 -1.45 11.72 10.31
C THR A 116 -2.63 10.80 9.98
N LEU A 117 -2.34 9.62 9.44
CA LEU A 117 -3.32 8.58 9.14
C LEU A 117 -3.07 7.33 9.99
N LEU A 118 -4.13 6.71 10.46
CA LEU A 118 -4.09 5.35 10.98
C LEU A 118 -4.62 4.40 9.90
N GLY A 119 -3.81 3.43 9.51
CA GLY A 119 -4.17 2.42 8.54
C GLY A 119 -4.34 1.04 9.17
N ILE A 120 -5.36 0.31 8.72
CA ILE A 120 -5.57 -1.11 9.03
C ILE A 120 -5.95 -1.81 7.73
N GLY A 121 -5.41 -3.00 7.53
CA GLY A 121 -5.68 -3.77 6.33
C GLY A 121 -5.40 -5.25 6.48
N HIS A 122 -5.38 -5.94 5.35
CA HIS A 122 -4.99 -7.34 5.28
C HIS A 122 -4.32 -7.65 3.94
N LEU A 123 -3.47 -8.64 3.98
CA LEU A 123 -2.84 -9.26 2.82
C LEU A 123 -3.30 -10.70 2.73
N LEU A 124 -3.83 -11.06 1.57
CA LEU A 124 -4.24 -12.42 1.23
C LEU A 124 -3.25 -13.00 0.23
N SER A 125 -2.59 -14.08 0.56
CA SER A 125 -1.72 -14.81 -0.36
C SER A 125 -1.27 -16.13 0.25
N THR A 126 -1.01 -17.10 -0.58
CA THR A 126 -0.34 -18.35 -0.20
C THR A 126 1.19 -18.22 -0.13
N MET A 127 1.73 -17.02 -0.36
CA MET A 127 3.17 -16.74 -0.22
C MET A 127 3.69 -16.88 1.21
N ASN A 128 2.80 -16.82 2.19
CA ASN A 128 3.09 -17.03 3.61
C ASN A 128 2.53 -18.37 4.08
N THR A 129 3.02 -18.87 5.21
CA THR A 129 2.45 -20.05 5.86
C THR A 129 1.01 -19.83 6.32
N SER A 130 0.63 -18.59 6.62
CA SER A 130 -0.77 -18.17 6.85
C SER A 130 -1.27 -17.41 5.61
N PRO A 131 -2.37 -17.84 4.98
CA PRO A 131 -2.88 -17.18 3.77
C PRO A 131 -3.46 -15.79 4.04
N ILE A 132 -3.73 -15.46 5.30
CA ILE A 132 -4.24 -14.15 5.72
C ILE A 132 -3.26 -13.53 6.70
N GLN A 133 -2.84 -12.32 6.41
CA GLN A 133 -2.02 -11.51 7.29
C GLN A 133 -2.73 -10.18 7.56
N LEU A 134 -2.94 -9.85 8.83
CA LEU A 134 -3.41 -8.53 9.22
C LEU A 134 -2.28 -7.50 9.10
N LEU A 135 -2.61 -6.30 8.66
CA LEU A 135 -1.67 -5.19 8.49
C LEU A 135 -2.08 -4.00 9.37
N PRO A 136 -1.11 -3.32 10.00
CA PRO A 136 0.32 -3.67 10.00
C PRO A 136 0.56 -5.00 10.73
N ALA A 137 1.66 -5.68 10.38
CA ALA A 137 2.07 -6.94 11.01
C ALA A 137 2.45 -6.79 12.50
N SER A 138 2.69 -5.57 12.94
CA SER A 138 2.90 -5.16 14.32
C SER A 138 1.69 -4.39 14.86
N SER A 139 1.79 -3.83 16.06
CA SER A 139 0.73 -3.00 16.64
C SER A 139 0.36 -1.83 15.72
N PRO A 140 -0.94 -1.56 15.50
CA PRO A 140 -1.38 -0.41 14.71
C PRO A 140 -0.82 0.89 15.28
N ALA A 141 -0.27 1.72 14.40
CA ALA A 141 0.26 3.04 14.73
C ALA A 141 -0.12 4.03 13.62
N VAL A 142 -0.13 5.32 13.97
CA VAL A 142 -0.24 6.37 12.94
C VAL A 142 1.03 6.38 12.10
N GLY A 143 0.86 6.60 10.79
CA GLY A 143 1.98 6.78 9.87
C GLY A 143 2.72 8.08 10.11
N THR A 144 3.78 8.29 9.34
CA THR A 144 4.54 9.54 9.35
C THR A 144 3.65 10.71 8.93
N GLY A 145 3.79 11.84 9.60
CA GLY A 145 3.00 13.04 9.33
C GLY A 145 3.36 13.69 8.00
N PHE A 146 2.36 14.26 7.35
CA PHE A 146 2.47 14.97 6.07
C PHE A 146 1.62 16.24 6.06
N ASP A 147 1.81 17.06 5.03
CA ASP A 147 1.06 18.30 4.82
C ASP A 147 -0.19 18.05 3.97
N CYS A 148 -1.40 18.12 4.55
CA CYS A 148 -2.63 17.98 3.76
C CYS A 148 -3.05 19.29 3.07
N THR A 149 -2.41 20.40 3.35
CA THR A 149 -2.67 21.68 2.64
C THR A 149 -1.94 21.74 1.30
N ALA A 150 -1.00 20.81 1.05
CA ALA A 150 -0.34 20.59 -0.22
C ALA A 150 -0.93 19.34 -0.90
N SER A 151 -0.85 19.32 -2.24
CA SER A 151 -1.22 18.11 -3.01
C SER A 151 -0.24 16.97 -2.75
N GLN A 152 -0.74 15.73 -2.71
CA GLN A 152 0.04 14.55 -2.35
C GLN A 152 -0.04 13.48 -3.43
N GLN A 153 1.10 13.07 -3.98
CA GLN A 153 1.15 11.94 -4.92
C GLN A 153 1.08 10.63 -4.15
N VAL A 154 0.06 9.81 -4.46
CA VAL A 154 -0.12 8.48 -3.87
C VAL A 154 0.72 7.46 -4.62
N ASP A 155 1.45 6.62 -3.89
CA ASP A 155 2.26 5.55 -4.45
C ASP A 155 2.32 4.34 -3.50
N LEU A 156 2.29 3.14 -4.07
CA LEU A 156 2.46 1.88 -3.34
C LEU A 156 3.86 1.35 -3.57
N PHE A 157 4.62 1.22 -2.50
CA PHE A 157 5.98 0.69 -2.51
C PHE A 157 6.04 -0.74 -2.01
N GLY A 158 6.98 -1.49 -2.58
CA GLY A 158 7.37 -2.81 -2.12
C GLY A 158 8.84 -2.85 -1.72
N THR A 159 9.16 -3.64 -0.70
CA THR A 159 10.53 -3.82 -0.23
C THR A 159 10.79 -5.29 0.12
N TRP A 160 11.76 -5.91 -0.54
CA TRP A 160 12.30 -7.21 -0.16
C TRP A 160 13.33 -7.06 0.95
N SER A 161 13.34 -7.98 1.92
CA SER A 161 14.42 -8.03 2.91
C SER A 161 15.69 -8.72 2.38
N VAL A 162 15.58 -9.48 1.28
CA VAL A 162 16.68 -10.20 0.64
C VAL A 162 16.67 -9.92 -0.86
N ALA A 163 17.79 -9.43 -1.38
CA ALA A 163 18.02 -9.29 -2.82
C ALA A 163 18.28 -10.67 -3.43
N ASN A 164 17.35 -11.16 -4.23
CA ASN A 164 17.45 -12.42 -4.94
C ASN A 164 16.69 -12.34 -6.27
N ALA A 165 17.31 -12.75 -7.37
CA ALA A 165 16.71 -12.68 -8.70
C ALA A 165 15.47 -13.57 -8.87
N SER A 166 15.30 -14.60 -8.05
CA SER A 166 14.12 -15.46 -8.02
C SER A 166 12.99 -14.91 -7.15
N ASN A 167 13.25 -13.86 -6.35
CA ASN A 167 12.22 -13.09 -5.66
C ASN A 167 11.68 -12.06 -6.64
N THR A 168 10.45 -12.20 -7.07
CA THR A 168 9.81 -11.25 -7.99
C THR A 168 8.40 -10.94 -7.52
N ILE A 169 7.99 -9.69 -7.60
CA ILE A 169 6.61 -9.28 -7.38
C ILE A 169 6.19 -8.30 -8.48
N THR A 170 4.99 -8.50 -9.00
CA THR A 170 4.39 -7.62 -10.01
C THR A 170 3.00 -7.24 -9.56
N LEU A 171 2.69 -5.96 -9.67
CA LEU A 171 1.34 -5.42 -9.46
C LEU A 171 0.59 -5.47 -10.79
N HIS A 172 -0.63 -6.02 -10.77
CA HIS A 172 -1.54 -6.07 -11.91
C HIS A 172 -2.76 -5.18 -11.72
N GLN A 173 -3.17 -4.95 -10.48
CA GLN A 173 -4.33 -4.14 -10.13
C GLN A 173 -4.00 -3.22 -8.97
N PHE A 174 -4.45 -1.97 -9.07
CA PHE A 174 -4.45 -1.02 -7.97
C PHE A 174 -5.66 -0.10 -8.10
N GLU A 175 -6.38 0.05 -7.02
CA GLU A 175 -7.52 0.95 -6.91
C GLU A 175 -7.36 1.84 -5.69
N LEU A 176 -7.67 3.11 -5.88
CA LEU A 176 -7.74 4.10 -4.81
C LEU A 176 -9.16 4.64 -4.73
N TRP A 177 -9.78 4.51 -3.57
CA TRP A 177 -11.14 4.92 -3.31
C TRP A 177 -11.21 5.94 -2.19
N LEU A 178 -12.16 6.84 -2.32
CA LEU A 178 -12.58 7.76 -1.27
C LEU A 178 -13.99 7.32 -0.82
N PRO A 179 -14.12 6.58 0.29
CA PRO A 179 -15.43 6.27 0.86
C PRO A 179 -16.05 7.56 1.41
N ASN A 180 -17.34 7.72 1.15
CA ASN A 180 -18.14 8.84 1.65
C ASN A 180 -18.72 8.52 3.01
#